data_1ed3d22f9d6773a092decc55e805d10e
#
_entry.id   1ed3d22f9d6773a092decc55e805d10e
#
_cell.length_a   1.000
_cell.length_b   1.000
_cell.length_c   1.000
_cell.angle_alpha   90.00
_cell.angle_beta   90.00
_cell.angle_gamma   90.00
#
_symmetry.space_group_name_H-M   'P 1'
#
loop_
_entity.id
_entity.type
_entity.pdbx_description
1 polymer ?
#
loop_
_entity_poly.entity_id
_entity_poly.type
_entity_poly.pdbx_seq_one_letter_code
_entity_poly.pdbx_strand_id
1 'polypeptide(L)'
;MKKSLKIAEISIGSLVLLAFGIQGFLLRGTPGQSLSPQNYQDKVDYSSVPTLLIPGWGGSTITYNKMIKYYQQKNIAQKVLTIWVAPNGRIWTEGNSHGQKNALIQVLFTWNYNGTSHRQIKQLTTDLNDLQ
;
A
#
# COMPACT_ATOMS: atom_id res chain seq x y z
N MET A 1 -14.98 24.92 36.39
CA MET A 1 -15.75 24.17 35.38
C MET A 1 -15.39 24.54 33.93
N LYS A 2 -15.48 25.80 33.51
CA LYS A 2 -15.18 26.18 32.10
C LYS A 2 -13.73 25.90 31.63
N LYS A 3 -12.70 26.00 32.49
CA LYS A 3 -11.32 25.69 32.15
C LYS A 3 -11.06 24.17 31.93
N SER A 4 -11.65 23.33 32.78
CA SER A 4 -11.50 21.87 32.65
C SER A 4 -12.18 21.32 31.40
N LEU A 5 -13.34 21.90 31.02
CA LEU A 5 -14.02 21.55 29.78
C LEU A 5 -13.15 21.88 28.52
N LYS A 6 -12.56 23.09 28.49
CA LYS A 6 -11.68 23.50 27.37
C LYS A 6 -10.43 22.61 27.25
N ILE A 7 -9.85 22.20 28.38
CA ILE A 7 -8.70 21.28 28.35
C ILE A 7 -9.11 19.91 27.82
N ALA A 8 -10.27 19.40 28.19
CA ALA A 8 -10.81 18.14 27.70
C ALA A 8 -11.10 18.19 26.19
N GLU A 9 -11.68 19.27 25.70
CA GLU A 9 -11.94 19.47 24.26
C GLU A 9 -10.64 19.53 23.44
N ILE A 10 -9.63 20.24 23.91
CA ILE A 10 -8.31 20.33 23.27
C ILE A 10 -7.64 18.95 23.27
N SER A 11 -7.72 18.20 24.36
CA SER A 11 -7.14 16.86 24.46
C SER A 11 -7.81 15.87 23.51
N ILE A 12 -9.13 15.89 23.40
CA ILE A 12 -9.88 15.04 22.46
C ILE A 12 -9.55 15.41 21.02
N GLY A 13 -9.54 16.70 20.68
CA GLY A 13 -9.16 17.17 19.34
C GLY A 13 -7.76 16.72 18.94
N SER A 14 -6.80 16.82 19.86
CA SER A 14 -5.41 16.39 19.62
C SER A 14 -5.31 14.87 19.41
N LEU A 15 -6.04 14.06 20.14
CA LEU A 15 -6.09 12.60 19.97
C LEU A 15 -6.70 12.21 18.63
N VAL A 16 -7.75 12.88 18.20
CA VAL A 16 -8.38 12.65 16.89
C VAL A 16 -7.41 12.99 15.76
N LEU A 17 -6.75 14.14 15.81
CA LEU A 17 -5.75 14.54 14.81
C LEU A 17 -4.58 13.55 14.77
N LEU A 18 -4.11 13.07 15.90
CA LEU A 18 -3.05 12.07 15.98
C LEU A 18 -3.50 10.75 15.33
N ALA A 19 -4.71 10.29 15.60
CA ALA A 19 -5.27 9.08 15.01
C ALA A 19 -5.36 9.19 13.49
N PHE A 20 -5.84 10.31 12.95
CA PHE A 20 -5.85 10.57 11.50
C PHE A 20 -4.43 10.64 10.90
N GLY A 21 -3.49 11.24 11.60
CA GLY A 21 -2.09 11.29 11.19
C GLY A 21 -1.46 9.90 11.09
N ILE A 22 -1.68 9.05 12.10
CA ILE A 22 -1.22 7.65 12.11
C ILE A 22 -1.88 6.87 10.96
N GLN A 23 -3.19 7.00 10.78
CA GLN A 23 -3.89 6.32 9.70
C GLN A 23 -3.37 6.76 8.32
N GLY A 24 -3.17 8.05 8.10
CA GLY A 24 -2.58 8.58 6.88
C GLY A 24 -1.18 8.02 6.63
N PHE A 25 -0.35 7.90 7.65
CA PHE A 25 0.98 7.29 7.55
C PHE A 25 0.89 5.80 7.20
N LEU A 26 0.01 5.04 7.84
CA LEU A 26 -0.17 3.60 7.62
C LEU A 26 -0.73 3.27 6.23
N LEU A 27 -1.42 4.21 5.61
CA LEU A 27 -1.97 4.08 4.25
C LEU A 27 -1.09 4.70 3.17
N ARG A 28 0.04 5.29 3.54
CA ARG A 28 0.97 5.83 2.56
C ARG A 28 1.68 4.70 1.83
N GLY A 29 1.58 4.66 0.51
CA GLY A 29 2.31 3.70 -0.32
C GLY A 29 3.83 3.83 -0.13
N THR A 30 4.53 2.71 -0.16
CA THR A 30 6.00 2.72 -0.16
C THR A 30 6.50 3.43 -1.41
N PRO A 31 7.45 4.38 -1.33
CA PRO A 31 8.01 5.03 -2.51
C PRO A 31 8.60 4.01 -3.48
N GLY A 32 8.29 4.16 -4.76
CA GLY A 32 8.87 3.35 -5.83
C GLY A 32 10.26 3.86 -6.24
N GLN A 33 11.09 2.96 -6.73
CA GLN A 33 12.37 3.27 -7.34
C GLN A 33 12.44 2.53 -8.67
N SER A 34 12.72 3.28 -9.74
CA SER A 34 12.82 2.71 -11.09
C SER A 34 13.98 1.71 -11.19
N LEU A 35 13.71 0.59 -11.81
CA LEU A 35 14.71 -0.42 -12.14
C LEU A 35 15.28 -0.11 -13.52
N SER A 36 16.57 0.21 -13.56
CA SER A 36 17.27 0.46 -14.83
C SER A 36 17.84 -0.84 -15.40
N PRO A 37 17.67 -1.13 -16.71
CA PRO A 37 18.27 -2.31 -17.35
C PRO A 37 19.78 -2.42 -17.16
N GLN A 38 20.48 -1.28 -17.03
CA GLN A 38 21.93 -1.25 -16.78
C GLN A 38 22.32 -1.80 -15.40
N ASN A 39 21.37 -1.85 -14.48
CA ASN A 39 21.56 -2.34 -13.11
C ASN A 39 21.02 -3.76 -12.90
N TYR A 40 20.64 -4.45 -13.97
CA TYR A 40 20.18 -5.84 -13.87
C TYR A 40 21.28 -6.75 -13.37
N GLN A 41 20.91 -7.70 -12.54
CA GLN A 41 21.83 -8.68 -11.96
C GLN A 41 21.74 -10.00 -12.72
N ASP A 42 22.88 -10.59 -13.07
CA ASP A 42 22.97 -11.83 -13.88
C ASP A 42 22.21 -13.02 -13.27
N LYS A 43 22.03 -13.02 -11.96
CA LYS A 43 21.36 -14.11 -11.21
C LYS A 43 19.87 -13.90 -10.98
N VAL A 44 19.30 -12.80 -11.48
CA VAL A 44 17.89 -12.46 -11.29
C VAL A 44 17.14 -12.63 -12.60
N ASP A 45 16.07 -13.41 -12.57
CA ASP A 45 15.13 -13.49 -13.68
C ASP A 45 14.18 -12.29 -13.66
N TYR A 46 14.24 -11.47 -14.71
CA TYR A 46 13.42 -10.26 -14.84
C TYR A 46 12.16 -10.55 -15.64
N SER A 47 11.14 -11.01 -14.95
CA SER A 47 9.84 -11.35 -15.50
C SER A 47 8.99 -10.10 -15.82
N SER A 48 8.10 -10.24 -16.80
CA SER A 48 7.04 -9.26 -17.08
C SER A 48 5.79 -9.46 -16.21
N VAL A 49 5.74 -10.59 -15.47
CA VAL A 49 4.62 -10.88 -14.58
C VAL A 49 4.77 -10.10 -13.27
N PRO A 50 3.82 -9.24 -12.90
CA PRO A 50 3.90 -8.48 -11.67
C PRO A 50 3.65 -9.35 -10.43
N THR A 51 4.25 -8.95 -9.32
CA THR A 51 4.00 -9.56 -8.00
C THR A 51 3.07 -8.67 -7.19
N LEU A 52 1.94 -9.23 -6.77
CA LEU A 52 0.96 -8.54 -5.95
C LEU A 52 1.25 -8.77 -4.46
N LEU A 53 1.39 -7.69 -3.70
CA LEU A 53 1.67 -7.70 -2.27
C LEU A 53 0.39 -7.34 -1.51
N ILE A 54 -0.33 -8.35 -1.05
CA ILE A 54 -1.61 -8.19 -0.35
C ILE A 54 -1.37 -8.39 1.15
N PRO A 55 -1.60 -7.36 2.00
CA PRO A 55 -1.43 -7.51 3.44
C PRO A 55 -2.54 -8.37 4.05
N GLY A 56 -2.20 -9.11 5.10
CA GLY A 56 -3.18 -9.82 5.92
C GLY A 56 -3.98 -8.87 6.82
N TRP A 57 -4.81 -9.43 7.68
CA TRP A 57 -5.62 -8.68 8.65
C TRP A 57 -4.76 -7.71 9.48
N GLY A 58 -5.24 -6.47 9.64
CA GLY A 58 -4.50 -5.42 10.35
C GLY A 58 -3.23 -4.94 9.63
N GLY A 59 -2.91 -5.50 8.45
CA GLY A 59 -1.74 -5.10 7.68
C GLY A 59 -1.86 -3.70 7.07
N SER A 60 -0.72 -3.07 6.88
CA SER A 60 -0.58 -1.70 6.38
C SER A 60 0.66 -1.57 5.51
N THR A 61 1.05 -0.34 5.20
CA THR A 61 2.31 -0.07 4.48
C THR A 61 3.53 -0.71 5.17
N ILE A 62 3.53 -0.83 6.49
CA ILE A 62 4.64 -1.40 7.27
C ILE A 62 4.87 -2.87 6.92
N THR A 63 3.83 -3.62 6.55
CA THR A 63 3.89 -5.05 6.27
C THR A 63 4.97 -5.39 5.24
N TYR A 64 5.01 -4.66 4.12
CA TYR A 64 5.95 -4.93 3.03
C TYR A 64 7.02 -3.87 2.80
N ASN A 65 6.99 -2.76 3.55
CA ASN A 65 7.88 -1.62 3.33
C ASN A 65 9.37 -2.01 3.33
N LYS A 66 9.81 -2.81 4.30
CA LYS A 66 11.21 -3.26 4.40
C LYS A 66 11.60 -4.16 3.23
N MET A 67 10.70 -5.08 2.83
CA MET A 67 10.92 -6.00 1.71
C MET A 67 11.01 -5.24 0.39
N ILE A 68 10.08 -4.32 0.13
CA ILE A 68 10.08 -3.49 -1.08
C ILE A 68 11.38 -2.69 -1.17
N LYS A 69 11.77 -2.00 -0.09
CA LYS A 69 13.02 -1.24 -0.05
C LYS A 69 14.24 -2.11 -0.30
N TYR A 70 14.31 -3.29 0.30
CA TYR A 70 15.40 -4.22 0.10
C TYR A 70 15.53 -4.66 -1.37
N TYR A 71 14.42 -5.05 -1.99
CA TYR A 71 14.44 -5.49 -3.39
C TYR A 71 14.81 -4.35 -4.36
N GLN A 72 14.34 -3.14 -4.10
CA GLN A 72 14.71 -1.95 -4.87
C GLN A 72 16.20 -1.61 -4.73
N GLN A 73 16.74 -1.62 -3.51
CA GLN A 73 18.16 -1.36 -3.24
C GLN A 73 19.08 -2.40 -3.89
N LYS A 74 18.60 -3.63 -4.03
CA LYS A 74 19.34 -4.72 -4.68
C LYS A 74 19.09 -4.83 -6.17
N ASN A 75 18.33 -3.93 -6.77
CA ASN A 75 17.91 -3.98 -8.18
C ASN A 75 17.26 -5.32 -8.58
N ILE A 76 16.55 -5.96 -7.67
CA ILE A 76 15.83 -7.22 -7.91
C ILE A 76 14.43 -6.96 -8.44
N ALA A 77 13.74 -5.99 -7.86
CA ALA A 77 12.37 -5.63 -8.21
C ALA A 77 12.12 -4.15 -7.94
N GLN A 78 11.05 -3.63 -8.52
CA GLN A 78 10.65 -2.22 -8.36
C GLN A 78 9.18 -2.12 -7.99
N LYS A 79 8.84 -1.32 -7.00
CA LYS A 79 7.45 -1.00 -6.70
C LYS A 79 6.98 0.08 -7.69
N VAL A 80 5.97 -0.27 -8.47
CA VAL A 80 5.48 0.55 -9.59
C VAL A 80 4.06 1.04 -9.41
N LEU A 81 3.27 0.34 -8.59
CA LEU A 81 1.86 0.65 -8.41
C LEU A 81 1.46 0.46 -6.94
N THR A 82 0.66 1.38 -6.44
CA THR A 82 -0.09 1.22 -5.18
C THR A 82 -1.56 1.17 -5.50
N ILE A 83 -2.27 0.24 -4.89
CA ILE A 83 -3.72 0.07 -5.00
C ILE A 83 -4.32 0.22 -3.61
N TRP A 84 -5.22 1.17 -3.43
CA TRP A 84 -6.02 1.30 -2.21
C TRP A 84 -7.41 0.74 -2.42
N VAL A 85 -7.85 -0.07 -1.49
CA VAL A 85 -9.17 -0.73 -1.51
C VAL A 85 -9.97 -0.28 -0.29
N ALA A 86 -11.11 0.36 -0.54
CA ALA A 86 -12.03 0.79 0.52
C ALA A 86 -12.96 -0.35 0.96
N PRO A 87 -13.57 -0.27 2.15
CA PRO A 87 -14.52 -1.28 2.64
C PRO A 87 -15.75 -1.48 1.76
N ASN A 88 -16.13 -0.45 1.01
CA ASN A 88 -17.26 -0.49 0.04
C ASN A 88 -16.86 -1.03 -1.33
N GLY A 89 -15.60 -1.49 -1.52
CA GLY A 89 -15.08 -2.00 -2.77
C GLY A 89 -14.53 -0.93 -3.73
N ARG A 90 -14.59 0.36 -3.38
CA ARG A 90 -13.97 1.41 -4.23
C ARG A 90 -12.45 1.22 -4.23
N ILE A 91 -11.88 1.36 -5.42
CA ILE A 91 -10.44 1.26 -5.66
C ILE A 91 -9.93 2.57 -6.26
N TRP A 92 -8.72 2.94 -5.86
CA TRP A 92 -7.93 3.96 -6.55
C TRP A 92 -6.47 3.57 -6.57
N THR A 93 -5.75 4.06 -7.54
CA THR A 93 -4.39 3.62 -7.84
C THR A 93 -3.45 4.80 -8.01
N GLU A 94 -2.19 4.58 -7.71
CA GLU A 94 -1.09 5.51 -7.99
C GLU A 94 0.09 4.75 -8.58
N GLY A 95 0.54 5.16 -9.76
CA GLY A 95 1.62 4.53 -10.50
C GLY A 95 1.14 3.80 -11.75
N ASN A 96 2.04 3.04 -12.37
CA ASN A 96 1.78 2.27 -13.59
C ASN A 96 2.67 1.04 -13.65
N SER A 97 2.08 -0.12 -13.86
CA SER A 97 2.79 -1.41 -13.98
C SER A 97 3.09 -1.81 -15.42
N HIS A 98 2.54 -1.11 -16.41
CA HIS A 98 2.63 -1.48 -17.81
C HIS A 98 4.08 -1.49 -18.32
N GLY A 99 4.52 -2.60 -18.89
CA GLY A 99 5.87 -2.77 -19.46
C GLY A 99 7.00 -2.84 -18.42
N GLN A 100 6.70 -2.85 -17.13
CA GLN A 100 7.71 -2.90 -16.08
C GLN A 100 8.15 -4.34 -15.78
N LYS A 101 9.47 -4.53 -15.58
CA LYS A 101 10.05 -5.83 -15.19
C LYS A 101 10.10 -5.96 -13.67
N ASN A 102 9.85 -7.17 -13.18
CA ASN A 102 9.81 -7.49 -11.75
C ASN A 102 9.02 -6.44 -10.94
N ALA A 103 7.86 -6.07 -11.49
CA ALA A 103 6.98 -5.07 -10.91
C ALA A 103 6.36 -5.56 -9.60
N LEU A 104 6.46 -4.76 -8.55
CA LEU A 104 5.76 -4.97 -7.29
C LEU A 104 4.54 -4.04 -7.24
N ILE A 105 3.38 -4.61 -7.01
CA ILE A 105 2.11 -3.91 -6.81
C ILE A 105 1.74 -4.01 -5.34
N GLN A 106 1.76 -2.89 -4.65
CA GLN A 106 1.40 -2.83 -3.22
C GLN A 106 -0.09 -2.57 -3.06
N VAL A 107 -0.79 -3.48 -2.39
CA VAL A 107 -2.21 -3.30 -2.02
C VAL A 107 -2.31 -2.81 -0.58
N LEU A 108 -3.14 -1.81 -0.35
CA LEU A 108 -3.45 -1.25 0.96
C LEU A 108 -4.97 -1.19 1.14
N PHE A 109 -5.47 -1.84 2.16
CA PHE A 109 -6.87 -1.71 2.55
C PHE A 109 -7.04 -0.50 3.47
N THR A 110 -7.93 0.43 3.13
CA THR A 110 -8.13 1.65 3.93
C THR A 110 -8.75 1.36 5.31
N TRP A 111 -9.38 0.20 5.45
CA TRP A 111 -9.86 -0.33 6.71
C TRP A 111 -9.67 -1.85 6.72
N ASN A 112 -8.69 -2.34 7.45
CA ASN A 112 -8.27 -3.74 7.41
C ASN A 112 -8.49 -4.47 8.75
N TYR A 113 -9.56 -4.13 9.45
CA TYR A 113 -9.91 -4.71 10.76
C TYR A 113 -11.19 -5.53 10.75
N ASN A 114 -11.86 -5.64 9.60
CA ASN A 114 -13.08 -6.42 9.46
C ASN A 114 -12.75 -7.83 8.97
N GLY A 115 -13.34 -8.85 9.60
CA GLY A 115 -13.18 -10.25 9.20
C GLY A 115 -13.83 -10.62 7.85
N THR A 116 -14.42 -9.66 7.14
CA THR A 116 -15.12 -9.88 5.86
C THR A 116 -14.35 -9.24 4.69
N SER A 117 -13.18 -9.79 4.40
CA SER A 117 -12.37 -9.36 3.24
C SER A 117 -12.93 -9.82 1.89
N HIS A 118 -13.97 -10.69 1.87
CA HIS A 118 -14.47 -11.29 0.62
C HIS A 118 -14.90 -10.28 -0.43
N ARG A 119 -15.56 -9.19 -0.03
CA ARG A 119 -15.98 -8.14 -0.97
C ARG A 119 -14.80 -7.38 -1.55
N GLN A 120 -13.81 -7.06 -0.72
CA GLN A 120 -12.62 -6.32 -1.12
C GLN A 120 -11.74 -7.16 -2.05
N ILE A 121 -11.57 -8.43 -1.75
CA ILE A 121 -10.78 -9.36 -2.60
C ILE A 121 -11.48 -9.58 -3.93
N LYS A 122 -12.80 -9.81 -3.94
CA LYS A 122 -13.56 -10.01 -5.16
C LYS A 122 -13.47 -8.79 -6.09
N GLN A 123 -13.63 -7.59 -5.56
CA GLN A 123 -13.52 -6.36 -6.33
C GLN A 123 -12.11 -6.18 -6.89
N LEU A 124 -11.09 -6.39 -6.05
CA LEU A 124 -9.69 -6.32 -6.49
C LEU A 124 -9.40 -7.29 -7.65
N THR A 125 -9.93 -8.52 -7.59
CA THR A 125 -9.75 -9.52 -8.66
C THR A 125 -10.42 -9.06 -9.96
N THR A 126 -11.60 -8.46 -9.89
CA THR A 126 -12.32 -7.96 -11.05
C THR A 126 -11.54 -6.81 -11.70
N ASP A 127 -11.11 -5.83 -10.91
CA ASP A 127 -10.44 -4.64 -11.44
C ASP A 127 -9.01 -4.94 -11.95
N LEU A 128 -8.34 -5.95 -11.41
CA LEU A 128 -7.04 -6.41 -11.95
C LEU A 128 -7.19 -7.07 -13.33
N ASN A 129 -8.30 -7.75 -13.60
CA ASN A 129 -8.58 -8.31 -14.93
C ASN A 129 -8.84 -7.21 -15.96
N ASP A 130 -9.36 -6.06 -15.54
CA ASP A 130 -9.61 -4.91 -16.41
C ASP A 130 -8.34 -4.09 -16.73
N LEU A 131 -7.23 -4.35 -16.03
CA LEU A 131 -5.92 -3.70 -16.24
C LEU A 131 -5.00 -4.48 -17.19
N GLN A 132 -5.40 -5.65 -17.68
CA GLN A 132 -4.69 -6.47 -18.66
C GLN A 132 -5.15 -6.15 -20.08
#